data_d3f2fede1b0e1390b8bca68bad251caa
#
_entry.id   d3f2fede1b0e1390b8bca68bad251caa
#
_cell.length_a   1.000
_cell.length_b   1.000
_cell.length_c   1.000
_cell.angle_alpha   90.00
_cell.angle_beta   90.00
_cell.angle_gamma   90.00
#
_symmetry.space_group_name_H-M   'P 1'
#
loop_
_entity.id
_entity.type
_entity.pdbx_description
1 polymer ?
#
loop_
_entity_poly.entity_id
_entity_poly.type
_entity_poly.pdbx_seq_one_letter_code
_entity_poly.pdbx_strand_id
1 'polypeptide(L)'
;LQQTNLWVKAITISIIGGTLFGIGWLSLAKTEEIVIVQGKLEPIGGVIDIKMPMQGITQEILVKEGEVVEKGQILIKLDTEISESEQEWLKKNYNLNKEVLKRIEFLAKEGAVAELQYLEQKNKVAEIENQIKINEVTLRYQNIVSPIKGKVFDLKPQEVGYVAQNSEPIMKIVPLNKLRAKIEID
;
A
#
# COMPACT_ATOMS: atom_id res chain seq x y z
N LEU A 1 80.86 33.26 -44.14
CA LEU A 1 80.76 33.48 -42.68
C LEU A 1 79.35 33.15 -42.24
N GLN A 2 79.08 31.88 -41.98
CA GLN A 2 77.88 31.46 -41.33
C GLN A 2 78.13 31.17 -39.83
N GLN A 3 77.97 32.17 -39.02
CA GLN A 3 77.84 31.92 -37.59
C GLN A 3 76.42 31.36 -37.38
N THR A 4 76.30 30.06 -37.33
CA THR A 4 75.13 29.43 -36.88
C THR A 4 74.89 29.72 -35.42
N ASN A 5 73.99 30.66 -35.11
CA ASN A 5 73.68 31.06 -33.76
C ASN A 5 73.26 29.83 -32.98
N LEU A 6 74.11 29.25 -32.19
CA LEU A 6 73.87 28.09 -31.29
C LEU A 6 72.64 28.36 -30.43
N TRP A 7 72.44 29.62 -30.05
CA TRP A 7 71.30 30.07 -29.29
C TRP A 7 69.90 29.85 -30.04
N VAL A 8 69.89 30.11 -31.34
CA VAL A 8 68.69 29.92 -32.14
C VAL A 8 68.29 28.41 -32.22
N LYS A 9 69.36 27.57 -32.40
CA LYS A 9 69.08 26.09 -32.40
C LYS A 9 68.68 25.61 -31.05
N ALA A 10 69.19 26.11 -29.95
CA ALA A 10 68.77 25.74 -28.60
C ALA A 10 67.34 26.12 -28.31
N ILE A 11 66.92 27.31 -28.70
CA ILE A 11 65.49 27.76 -28.53
C ILE A 11 64.61 26.92 -29.34
N THR A 12 64.90 26.60 -30.61
CA THR A 12 64.07 25.80 -31.49
C THR A 12 63.88 24.38 -30.95
N ILE A 13 64.95 23.76 -30.45
CA ILE A 13 64.88 22.40 -29.85
C ILE A 13 64.07 22.41 -28.56
N SER A 14 64.22 23.48 -27.72
CA SER A 14 63.38 23.59 -26.51
C SER A 14 61.90 23.73 -26.77
N ILE A 15 61.59 24.51 -27.80
CA ILE A 15 60.10 24.65 -28.20
C ILE A 15 59.62 23.34 -28.74
N ILE A 16 60.30 22.62 -29.60
CA ILE A 16 59.94 21.34 -30.14
C ILE A 16 59.86 20.31 -29.01
N GLY A 17 60.80 20.26 -28.11
CA GLY A 17 60.80 19.37 -26.94
C GLY A 17 59.56 19.64 -26.00
N GLY A 18 59.30 20.91 -25.74
CA GLY A 18 58.17 21.33 -24.90
C GLY A 18 56.83 21.00 -25.52
N THR A 19 56.68 21.15 -26.84
CA THR A 19 55.43 20.80 -27.55
C THR A 19 55.20 19.27 -27.57
N LEU A 20 56.25 18.49 -27.83
CA LEU A 20 56.17 17.03 -27.80
C LEU A 20 55.88 16.50 -26.39
N PHE A 21 56.48 17.12 -25.36
CA PHE A 21 56.21 16.79 -23.97
C PHE A 21 54.76 17.14 -23.61
N GLY A 22 54.23 18.27 -24.01
CA GLY A 22 52.86 18.69 -23.79
C GLY A 22 51.83 17.76 -24.44
N ILE A 23 52.08 17.33 -25.69
CA ILE A 23 51.21 16.38 -26.40
C ILE A 23 51.27 15.00 -25.72
N GLY A 24 52.47 14.55 -25.31
CA GLY A 24 52.62 13.30 -24.58
C GLY A 24 51.91 13.32 -23.23
N TRP A 25 51.98 14.43 -22.50
CA TRP A 25 51.30 14.60 -21.22
C TRP A 25 49.78 14.58 -21.40
N LEU A 26 49.22 15.29 -22.37
CA LEU A 26 47.79 15.29 -22.68
C LEU A 26 47.29 13.91 -23.08
N SER A 27 48.11 13.11 -23.77
CA SER A 27 47.73 11.74 -24.17
C SER A 27 47.69 10.74 -22.98
N LEU A 28 48.50 11.01 -21.93
CA LEU A 28 48.57 10.17 -20.74
C LEU A 28 47.72 10.67 -19.58
N ALA A 29 47.28 11.92 -19.62
CA ALA A 29 46.43 12.51 -18.60
C ALA A 29 45.02 11.87 -18.67
N LYS A 30 44.72 11.02 -17.71
CA LYS A 30 43.35 10.50 -17.49
C LYS A 30 42.54 11.60 -16.85
N THR A 31 41.58 12.18 -17.59
CA THR A 31 40.59 13.08 -17.04
C THR A 31 39.49 12.22 -16.45
N GLU A 32 39.32 12.26 -15.12
CA GLU A 32 38.17 11.65 -14.48
C GLU A 32 36.95 12.55 -14.71
N GLU A 33 36.05 12.10 -15.53
CA GLU A 33 34.74 12.76 -15.73
C GLU A 33 33.82 12.38 -14.55
N ILE A 34 33.60 13.30 -13.64
CA ILE A 34 32.65 13.12 -12.56
C ILE A 34 31.27 13.52 -13.08
N VAL A 35 30.43 12.53 -13.37
CA VAL A 35 29.03 12.75 -13.69
C VAL A 35 28.24 12.79 -12.38
N ILE A 36 27.74 13.96 -12.00
CA ILE A 36 26.84 14.12 -10.88
C ILE A 36 25.45 13.76 -11.37
N VAL A 37 24.97 12.59 -10.98
CA VAL A 37 23.62 12.12 -11.31
C VAL A 37 22.75 12.24 -10.07
N GLN A 38 21.60 12.90 -10.20
CA GLN A 38 20.59 12.92 -9.14
C GLN A 38 19.83 11.60 -9.17
N GLY A 39 19.95 10.80 -8.14
CA GLY A 39 19.25 9.56 -7.98
C GLY A 39 18.26 9.62 -6.81
N LYS A 40 17.07 9.04 -6.97
CA LYS A 40 16.09 8.85 -5.91
C LYS A 40 16.12 7.41 -5.42
N LEU A 41 16.23 7.23 -4.10
CA LEU A 41 16.08 5.90 -3.50
C LEU A 41 14.61 5.56 -3.40
N GLU A 42 14.20 4.50 -4.08
CA GLU A 42 12.83 3.98 -4.03
C GLU A 42 12.84 2.56 -3.44
N PRO A 43 11.87 2.20 -2.58
CA PRO A 43 11.76 0.83 -2.09
C PRO A 43 11.39 -0.11 -3.24
N ILE A 44 12.01 -1.29 -3.26
CA ILE A 44 11.64 -2.35 -4.20
C ILE A 44 10.25 -2.84 -3.81
N GLY A 45 9.25 -2.63 -4.67
CA GLY A 45 7.85 -2.96 -4.40
C GLY A 45 6.93 -1.73 -4.30
N GLY A 46 7.52 -0.50 -4.32
CA GLY A 46 6.73 0.73 -4.27
C GLY A 46 6.18 1.06 -2.88
N VAL A 47 5.47 2.17 -2.79
CA VAL A 47 4.72 2.61 -1.61
C VAL A 47 3.29 2.16 -1.79
N ILE A 48 2.67 1.59 -0.75
CA ILE A 48 1.28 1.18 -0.78
C ILE A 48 0.44 2.23 -0.07
N ASP A 49 -0.49 2.84 -0.81
CA ASP A 49 -1.50 3.72 -0.25
C ASP A 49 -2.61 2.89 0.40
N ILE A 50 -2.79 3.04 1.69
CA ILE A 50 -3.93 2.48 2.42
C ILE A 50 -5.09 3.45 2.26
N LYS A 51 -6.15 2.96 1.62
CA LYS A 51 -7.38 3.72 1.39
C LYS A 51 -8.50 3.21 2.28
N MET A 52 -9.41 4.11 2.63
CA MET A 52 -10.62 3.73 3.35
C MET A 52 -11.49 2.82 2.49
N PRO A 53 -11.81 1.61 2.95
CA PRO A 53 -12.65 0.69 2.19
C PRO A 53 -14.13 1.12 2.18
N MET A 54 -14.53 1.90 3.16
CA MET A 54 -15.89 2.44 3.33
C MET A 54 -15.85 3.74 4.13
N GLN A 55 -16.89 4.54 4.05
CA GLN A 55 -17.07 5.70 4.91
C GLN A 55 -17.29 5.24 6.36
N GLY A 56 -16.67 5.94 7.32
CA GLY A 56 -16.84 5.64 8.73
C GLY A 56 -16.15 6.65 9.64
N ILE A 57 -16.47 6.55 10.93
CA ILE A 57 -15.88 7.37 12.00
C ILE A 57 -14.73 6.55 12.62
N THR A 58 -13.56 7.15 12.76
CA THR A 58 -12.42 6.51 13.42
C THR A 58 -12.68 6.39 14.92
N GLN A 59 -12.75 5.16 15.43
CA GLN A 59 -12.92 4.85 16.84
C GLN A 59 -11.57 4.72 17.56
N GLU A 60 -10.61 4.03 16.94
CA GLU A 60 -9.25 3.85 17.49
C GLU A 60 -8.20 3.95 16.40
N ILE A 61 -7.08 4.59 16.73
CA ILE A 61 -5.87 4.63 15.91
C ILE A 61 -4.81 3.84 16.66
N LEU A 62 -4.42 2.68 16.14
CA LEU A 62 -3.56 1.70 16.82
C LEU A 62 -2.08 1.81 16.42
N VAL A 63 -1.75 2.76 15.53
CA VAL A 63 -0.41 2.95 14.99
C VAL A 63 -0.04 4.42 14.95
N LYS A 64 1.26 4.70 14.96
CA LYS A 64 1.81 6.05 14.87
C LYS A 64 2.61 6.21 13.57
N GLU A 65 2.76 7.45 13.13
CA GLU A 65 3.65 7.75 12.02
C GLU A 65 5.09 7.33 12.34
N GLY A 66 5.74 6.66 11.39
CA GLY A 66 7.07 6.12 11.58
C GLY A 66 7.14 4.75 12.25
N GLU A 67 6.03 4.18 12.70
CA GLU A 67 5.96 2.85 13.30
C GLU A 67 6.09 1.74 12.27
N VAL A 68 6.68 0.61 12.66
CA VAL A 68 6.79 -0.59 11.83
C VAL A 68 5.62 -1.50 12.14
N VAL A 69 4.89 -1.89 11.10
CA VAL A 69 3.71 -2.76 11.19
C VAL A 69 3.92 -4.07 10.46
N GLU A 70 3.29 -5.12 10.94
CA GLU A 70 3.30 -6.44 10.32
C GLU A 70 2.11 -6.59 9.36
N LYS A 71 2.23 -7.55 8.42
CA LYS A 71 1.12 -7.91 7.54
C LYS A 71 -0.05 -8.45 8.36
N GLY A 72 -1.26 -7.89 8.13
CA GLY A 72 -2.49 -8.25 8.84
C GLY A 72 -2.66 -7.54 10.18
N GLN A 73 -1.71 -6.71 10.62
CA GLN A 73 -1.87 -5.89 11.83
C GLN A 73 -2.96 -4.85 11.63
N ILE A 74 -3.84 -4.70 12.63
CA ILE A 74 -4.89 -3.67 12.61
C ILE A 74 -4.22 -2.30 12.82
N LEU A 75 -4.53 -1.37 11.94
CA LEU A 75 -4.00 -0.01 11.92
C LEU A 75 -4.98 0.97 12.53
N ILE A 76 -6.23 0.88 12.09
CA ILE A 76 -7.34 1.76 12.51
C ILE A 76 -8.58 0.89 12.67
N LYS A 77 -9.37 1.19 13.71
CA LYS A 77 -10.72 0.66 13.89
C LYS A 77 -11.73 1.78 13.65
N LEU A 78 -12.72 1.50 12.84
CA LEU A 78 -13.89 2.34 12.69
C LEU A 78 -14.94 1.99 13.75
N ASP A 79 -15.89 2.88 13.96
CA ASP A 79 -17.04 2.63 14.80
C ASP A 79 -17.88 1.47 14.24
N THR A 80 -18.14 0.47 15.07
CA THR A 80 -18.85 -0.76 14.72
C THR A 80 -20.21 -0.90 15.40
N GLU A 81 -20.60 0.05 16.25
CA GLU A 81 -21.79 -0.07 17.11
C GLU A 81 -23.06 -0.41 16.31
N ILE A 82 -23.30 0.29 15.19
CA ILE A 82 -24.46 0.05 14.34
C ILE A 82 -24.37 -1.34 13.69
N SER A 83 -23.21 -1.67 13.12
CA SER A 83 -23.03 -2.95 12.40
C SER A 83 -23.07 -4.16 13.33
N GLU A 84 -22.57 -4.02 14.56
CA GLU A 84 -22.65 -5.06 15.59
C GLU A 84 -24.11 -5.28 16.06
N SER A 85 -24.85 -4.19 16.30
CA SER A 85 -26.27 -4.24 16.66
C SER A 85 -27.10 -4.90 15.56
N GLU A 86 -26.84 -4.57 14.29
CA GLU A 86 -27.47 -5.20 13.14
C GLU A 86 -27.11 -6.70 13.05
N GLN A 87 -25.86 -7.06 13.29
CA GLN A 87 -25.42 -8.45 13.29
C GLN A 87 -26.13 -9.27 14.37
N GLU A 88 -26.28 -8.73 15.54
CA GLU A 88 -27.02 -9.39 16.63
C GLU A 88 -28.50 -9.58 16.27
N TRP A 89 -29.15 -8.54 15.75
CA TRP A 89 -30.54 -8.62 15.29
C TRP A 89 -30.72 -9.67 14.18
N LEU A 90 -29.84 -9.65 13.16
CA LEU A 90 -29.89 -10.61 12.06
C LEU A 90 -29.73 -12.06 12.57
N LYS A 91 -28.80 -12.31 13.50
CA LYS A 91 -28.59 -13.64 14.08
C LYS A 91 -29.82 -14.13 14.87
N LYS A 92 -30.45 -13.24 15.65
CA LYS A 92 -31.69 -13.56 16.39
C LYS A 92 -32.81 -13.90 15.40
N ASN A 93 -32.99 -13.09 14.35
CA ASN A 93 -34.02 -13.29 13.32
C ASN A 93 -33.76 -14.57 12.51
N TYR A 94 -32.50 -14.87 12.18
CA TYR A 94 -32.13 -16.13 11.53
C TYR A 94 -32.53 -17.35 12.36
N ASN A 95 -32.19 -17.37 13.64
CA ASN A 95 -32.48 -18.47 14.53
C ASN A 95 -34.00 -18.71 14.65
N LEU A 96 -34.79 -17.64 14.80
CA LEU A 96 -36.24 -17.71 14.85
C LEU A 96 -36.82 -18.28 13.54
N ASN A 97 -36.44 -17.73 12.40
CA ASN A 97 -36.95 -18.19 11.11
C ASN A 97 -36.52 -19.62 10.77
N LYS A 98 -35.31 -20.02 11.19
CA LYS A 98 -34.80 -21.40 11.06
C LYS A 98 -35.65 -22.40 11.90
N GLU A 99 -36.06 -21.99 13.08
CA GLU A 99 -36.98 -22.81 13.91
C GLU A 99 -38.34 -22.93 13.27
N VAL A 100 -38.89 -21.82 12.75
CA VAL A 100 -40.14 -21.83 11.98
C VAL A 100 -40.04 -22.74 10.76
N LEU A 101 -38.92 -22.66 10.01
CA LEU A 101 -38.67 -23.52 8.85
C LEU A 101 -38.70 -25.01 9.23
N LYS A 102 -38.06 -25.40 10.33
CA LYS A 102 -38.11 -26.81 10.81
C LYS A 102 -39.53 -27.29 11.08
N ARG A 103 -40.38 -26.45 11.69
CA ARG A 103 -41.79 -26.76 11.96
C ARG A 103 -42.59 -26.89 10.67
N ILE A 104 -42.42 -25.95 9.74
CA ILE A 104 -43.11 -25.97 8.44
C ILE A 104 -42.64 -27.18 7.61
N GLU A 105 -41.37 -27.52 7.62
CA GLU A 105 -40.82 -28.71 6.94
C GLU A 105 -41.47 -30.00 7.44
N PHE A 106 -41.65 -30.13 8.75
CA PHE A 106 -42.33 -31.28 9.34
C PHE A 106 -43.80 -31.33 8.87
N LEU A 107 -44.51 -30.20 8.95
CA LEU A 107 -45.95 -30.14 8.54
C LEU A 107 -46.14 -30.36 7.03
N ALA A 108 -45.18 -29.91 6.21
CA ALA A 108 -45.21 -30.13 4.77
C ALA A 108 -45.03 -31.63 4.41
N LYS A 109 -44.18 -32.34 5.14
CA LYS A 109 -43.98 -33.79 4.99
C LYS A 109 -45.24 -34.60 5.37
N GLU A 110 -46.00 -34.09 6.33
CA GLU A 110 -47.28 -34.66 6.74
C GLU A 110 -48.48 -34.21 5.84
N GLY A 111 -48.20 -33.39 4.83
CA GLY A 111 -49.26 -32.84 3.94
C GLY A 111 -50.17 -31.80 4.58
N ALA A 112 -49.83 -31.28 5.76
CA ALA A 112 -50.62 -30.33 6.54
C ALA A 112 -50.46 -28.87 6.08
N VAL A 113 -49.40 -28.56 5.31
CA VAL A 113 -49.17 -27.23 4.73
C VAL A 113 -48.78 -27.37 3.26
N ALA A 114 -49.03 -26.33 2.47
CA ALA A 114 -48.63 -26.27 1.06
C ALA A 114 -47.10 -26.25 0.91
N GLU A 115 -46.58 -26.99 -0.06
CA GLU A 115 -45.16 -26.99 -0.39
C GLU A 115 -44.60 -25.57 -0.66
N LEU A 116 -45.43 -24.71 -1.25
CA LEU A 116 -45.09 -23.31 -1.50
C LEU A 116 -44.71 -22.57 -0.21
N GLN A 117 -45.44 -22.76 0.89
CA GLN A 117 -45.14 -22.13 2.18
C GLN A 117 -43.76 -22.59 2.74
N TYR A 118 -43.46 -23.87 2.55
CA TYR A 118 -42.12 -24.39 2.91
C TYR A 118 -41.02 -23.72 2.10
N LEU A 119 -41.19 -23.59 0.78
CA LEU A 119 -40.24 -22.97 -0.11
C LEU A 119 -40.07 -21.47 0.18
N GLU A 120 -41.14 -20.75 0.46
CA GLU A 120 -41.12 -19.34 0.85
C GLU A 120 -40.35 -19.13 2.15
N GLN A 121 -40.60 -19.95 3.18
CA GLN A 121 -39.86 -19.86 4.45
C GLN A 121 -38.38 -20.24 4.28
N LYS A 122 -38.08 -21.23 3.46
CA LYS A 122 -36.69 -21.61 3.13
C LYS A 122 -35.94 -20.48 2.45
N ASN A 123 -36.59 -19.81 1.49
CA ASN A 123 -36.00 -18.64 0.82
C ASN A 123 -35.75 -17.50 1.81
N LYS A 124 -36.70 -17.24 2.73
CA LYS A 124 -36.55 -16.22 3.78
C LYS A 124 -35.35 -16.49 4.69
N VAL A 125 -35.14 -17.75 5.10
CA VAL A 125 -33.95 -18.13 5.89
C VAL A 125 -32.65 -17.91 5.10
N ALA A 126 -32.63 -18.28 3.81
CA ALA A 126 -31.48 -18.09 2.95
C ALA A 126 -31.18 -16.60 2.72
N GLU A 127 -32.19 -15.75 2.60
CA GLU A 127 -32.03 -14.30 2.50
C GLU A 127 -31.38 -13.70 3.75
N ILE A 128 -31.88 -14.07 4.94
CA ILE A 128 -31.30 -13.59 6.20
C ILE A 128 -29.85 -14.08 6.35
N GLU A 129 -29.55 -15.33 5.95
CA GLU A 129 -28.18 -15.85 5.96
C GLU A 129 -27.25 -15.03 5.06
N ASN A 130 -27.71 -14.62 3.89
CA ASN A 130 -26.94 -13.75 3.01
C ASN A 130 -26.71 -12.35 3.62
N GLN A 131 -27.73 -11.78 4.28
CA GLN A 131 -27.60 -10.50 4.98
C GLN A 131 -26.57 -10.58 6.11
N ILE A 132 -26.53 -11.67 6.89
CA ILE A 132 -25.51 -11.94 7.90
C ILE A 132 -24.12 -11.93 7.27
N LYS A 133 -23.93 -12.63 6.15
CA LYS A 133 -22.63 -12.68 5.44
C LYS A 133 -22.17 -11.30 4.95
N ILE A 134 -23.11 -10.51 4.41
CA ILE A 134 -22.83 -9.13 3.97
C ILE A 134 -22.37 -8.27 5.15
N ASN A 135 -23.10 -8.34 6.27
CA ASN A 135 -22.77 -7.57 7.46
C ASN A 135 -21.43 -8.00 8.09
N GLU A 136 -21.10 -9.31 8.06
CA GLU A 136 -19.77 -9.82 8.48
C GLU A 136 -18.62 -9.25 7.64
N VAL A 137 -18.86 -9.06 6.33
CA VAL A 137 -17.87 -8.39 5.45
C VAL A 137 -17.74 -6.92 5.82
N THR A 138 -18.86 -6.23 6.12
CA THR A 138 -18.85 -4.84 6.58
C THR A 138 -18.05 -4.68 7.87
N LEU A 139 -18.31 -5.50 8.89
CA LEU A 139 -17.58 -5.53 10.16
C LEU A 139 -16.07 -5.78 9.95
N ARG A 140 -15.71 -6.63 9.00
CA ARG A 140 -14.30 -6.89 8.66
C ARG A 140 -13.64 -5.66 8.04
N TYR A 141 -14.34 -4.93 7.18
CA TYR A 141 -13.82 -3.71 6.55
C TYR A 141 -13.73 -2.52 7.52
N GLN A 142 -14.45 -2.56 8.65
CA GLN A 142 -14.30 -1.58 9.71
C GLN A 142 -12.97 -1.72 10.48
N ASN A 143 -12.27 -2.85 10.37
CA ASN A 143 -10.91 -3.03 10.83
C ASN A 143 -9.94 -2.88 9.67
N ILE A 144 -9.25 -1.75 9.60
CA ILE A 144 -8.29 -1.47 8.54
C ILE A 144 -6.96 -2.11 8.91
N VAL A 145 -6.51 -3.04 8.07
CA VAL A 145 -5.30 -3.85 8.32
C VAL A 145 -4.20 -3.54 7.31
N SER A 146 -2.95 -3.74 7.71
CA SER A 146 -1.81 -3.63 6.81
C SER A 146 -1.76 -4.82 5.84
N PRO A 147 -1.69 -4.59 4.52
CA PRO A 147 -1.53 -5.66 3.53
C PRO A 147 -0.11 -6.24 3.49
N ILE A 148 0.89 -5.50 4.00
CA ILE A 148 2.31 -5.87 3.98
C ILE A 148 2.99 -5.50 5.29
N LYS A 149 4.19 -6.05 5.51
CA LYS A 149 5.11 -5.56 6.53
C LYS A 149 5.81 -4.30 6.01
N GLY A 150 5.79 -3.21 6.80
CA GLY A 150 6.38 -1.95 6.39
C GLY A 150 6.35 -0.87 7.46
N LYS A 151 6.78 0.32 7.09
CA LYS A 151 6.77 1.50 7.97
C LYS A 151 5.65 2.45 7.56
N VAL A 152 4.90 2.95 8.53
CA VAL A 152 3.77 3.89 8.33
C VAL A 152 4.28 5.30 8.06
N PHE A 153 3.72 5.95 7.04
CA PHE A 153 3.94 7.35 6.69
C PHE A 153 2.62 8.03 6.32
N ASP A 154 2.59 9.35 6.39
CA ASP A 154 1.48 10.20 5.95
C ASP A 154 0.13 9.78 6.58
N LEU A 155 0.17 9.54 7.91
CA LEU A 155 -1.02 9.17 8.69
C LEU A 155 -1.94 10.39 8.82
N LYS A 156 -3.08 10.38 8.13
CA LYS A 156 -4.04 11.49 8.12
C LYS A 156 -4.92 11.56 9.35
N PRO A 157 -5.59 10.47 9.81
CA PRO A 157 -6.34 10.54 11.06
C PRO A 157 -5.35 10.67 12.23
N GLN A 158 -5.25 11.87 12.80
CA GLN A 158 -4.41 12.15 13.96
C GLN A 158 -5.19 12.01 15.27
N GLU A 159 -6.53 12.08 15.19
CA GLU A 159 -7.41 12.03 16.36
C GLU A 159 -8.59 11.09 16.10
N VAL A 160 -9.11 10.54 17.19
CA VAL A 160 -10.36 9.77 17.23
C VAL A 160 -11.53 10.68 16.82
N GLY A 161 -12.53 10.12 16.13
CA GLY A 161 -13.66 10.89 15.61
C GLY A 161 -13.45 11.45 14.20
N TYR A 162 -12.29 11.21 13.59
CA TYR A 162 -12.08 11.57 12.19
C TYR A 162 -13.05 10.82 11.29
N VAL A 163 -13.76 11.55 10.43
CA VAL A 163 -14.70 10.98 9.45
C VAL A 163 -13.98 10.83 8.12
N ALA A 164 -13.60 9.62 7.80
CA ALA A 164 -12.97 9.32 6.52
C ALA A 164 -14.00 8.92 5.46
N GLN A 165 -13.77 9.36 4.22
CA GLN A 165 -14.62 9.04 3.09
C GLN A 165 -14.16 7.78 2.36
N ASN A 166 -15.08 7.15 1.63
CA ASN A 166 -14.75 5.98 0.81
C ASN A 166 -13.64 6.30 -0.19
N SER A 167 -12.67 5.39 -0.30
CA SER A 167 -11.48 5.50 -1.19
C SER A 167 -10.51 6.63 -0.84
N GLU A 168 -10.70 7.33 0.28
CA GLU A 168 -9.75 8.33 0.75
C GLU A 168 -8.43 7.67 1.19
N PRO A 169 -7.25 8.15 0.72
CA PRO A 169 -5.97 7.68 1.20
C PRO A 169 -5.72 8.22 2.61
N ILE A 170 -5.54 7.32 3.57
CA ILE A 170 -5.40 7.65 5.01
C ILE A 170 -3.98 7.49 5.53
N MET A 171 -3.18 6.66 4.90
CA MET A 171 -1.76 6.49 5.21
C MET A 171 -1.03 5.79 4.07
N LYS A 172 0.29 5.81 4.14
CA LYS A 172 1.19 5.09 3.23
C LYS A 172 2.01 4.07 4.01
N ILE A 173 2.18 2.89 3.43
CA ILE A 173 3.08 1.86 3.98
C ILE A 173 4.23 1.66 3.02
N VAL A 174 5.44 1.93 3.53
CA VAL A 174 6.69 1.73 2.81
C VAL A 174 7.28 0.39 3.24
N PRO A 175 7.41 -0.58 2.32
CA PRO A 175 7.99 -1.89 2.66
C PRO A 175 9.44 -1.71 3.12
N LEU A 176 9.85 -2.49 4.14
CA LEU A 176 11.22 -2.50 4.67
C LEU A 176 12.20 -3.31 3.80
N ASN A 177 11.82 -3.61 2.57
CA ASN A 177 12.62 -4.37 1.63
C ASN A 177 13.79 -3.53 1.08
N LYS A 178 14.68 -4.20 0.32
CA LYS A 178 15.83 -3.57 -0.31
C LYS A 178 15.46 -2.32 -1.10
N LEU A 179 16.23 -1.27 -0.95
CA LEU A 179 16.11 -0.04 -1.74
C LEU A 179 16.80 -0.26 -3.11
N ARG A 180 16.25 0.35 -4.16
CA ARG A 180 16.93 0.51 -5.44
C ARG A 180 17.12 2.00 -5.71
N ALA A 181 18.27 2.34 -6.28
CA ALA A 181 18.48 3.67 -6.80
C ALA A 181 17.86 3.76 -8.20
N LYS A 182 16.92 4.68 -8.38
CA LYS A 182 16.45 5.08 -9.70
C LYS A 182 17.25 6.30 -10.13
N ILE A 183 18.04 6.13 -11.19
CA ILE A 183 18.88 7.17 -11.77
C ILE A 183 18.16 7.60 -13.06
N GLU A 184 17.83 8.87 -13.17
CA GLU A 184 17.38 9.47 -14.44
C GLU A 184 18.62 10.07 -15.11
N ILE A 185 18.97 9.51 -16.27
CA ILE A 185 20.02 10.04 -17.14
C ILE A 185 19.28 10.80 -18.25
N ASP A 186 19.44 12.13 -18.26
CA ASP A 186 18.95 12.98 -19.35
C ASP A 186 19.84 12.80 -20.59
#